data_582ec0bc49371f19f561531bbb04134b
#
_entry.id   582ec0bc49371f19f561531bbb04134b
#
_cell.length_a   1.000
_cell.length_b   1.000
_cell.length_c   1.000
_cell.angle_alpha   90.00
_cell.angle_beta   90.00
_cell.angle_gamma   90.00
#
_symmetry.space_group_name_H-M   'P 1'
#
loop_
_entity.id
_entity.type
_entity.pdbx_description
1 polymer ?
#
loop_
_entity_poly.entity_id
_entity_poly.type
_entity_poly.pdbx_seq_one_letter_code
_entity_poly.pdbx_strand_id
1 'polypeptide(L)'
;MAVLNREEVWRRIYACWMGKNAGGTLGAPVEGQPGPHNFDWYPKLQEGGIPNDDLEMQLVWLDAVKRNNWQISANVLAQAWLTHIGYNWNEYGFAKRNLRWGLLPPLSGAYDNDFWNDCMGSPIRSEIWACLAPASPRLAVRFAFEDAIVDHAGGEGVWGEMFNAALESIVFVKRDLNEALDLALAFIPQDCQVARAINDTRKWWSELKDWLKVRERIAEKYWHREPTHAPQNLAFTVLGLLASDGDFGKAITTAVNCGQDTDCTGATAGSIMGILLGEIPKKWAEPLGEAITTNLSWGGIRNIVPLPDVRVLTDEVVAAAQRILAWHGAPVRIADAPTDLTDLPEDWLKPDDSIYELWERNRYPWRVDFALNAVQVSVDYKGLPTVNPEVAKTVTIWLRNREPVPLSVTLSWDVPSGWRIEPVSSSVTLPAKAVGTNSIAHVDAVIQAPAQLPQTQTIWCQVMVNERPVEMAVPVALIGERKWLVRVNGGDWRTEWIPESQLPLERWFGGKPGVVEAKIWVWSPRQQRVVIGFPCNAAFKLEFNGTEVLNTHQPDFLVRPGQQGPASHYAQVEMKQGWNEVSLRIERHDKPVDAYLLFTDPSDLHRHLTDIMLTQTP
;
A
#
# COMPACT_ATOMS: atom_id res chain seq x y z
N MET A 1 13.53 -2.10 -33.24
CA MET A 1 13.26 -1.50 -31.93
C MET A 1 12.50 -0.22 -32.15
N ALA A 2 11.32 -0.11 -31.61
CA ALA A 2 10.49 1.09 -31.71
C ALA A 2 11.18 2.33 -31.13
N VAL A 3 10.84 3.51 -31.64
CA VAL A 3 11.43 4.79 -31.23
C VAL A 3 10.33 5.72 -30.75
N LEU A 4 10.54 6.31 -29.58
CA LEU A 4 9.77 7.47 -29.11
C LEU A 4 10.63 8.73 -29.27
N ASN A 5 10.08 9.78 -29.86
CA ASN A 5 10.77 11.05 -29.96
C ASN A 5 10.99 11.65 -28.58
N ARG A 6 12.25 12.04 -28.27
CA ARG A 6 12.62 12.55 -26.95
C ARG A 6 11.85 13.80 -26.53
N GLU A 7 11.67 14.75 -27.44
CA GLU A 7 10.94 15.99 -27.16
C GLU A 7 9.45 15.72 -26.92
N GLU A 8 8.85 14.78 -27.67
CA GLU A 8 7.47 14.37 -27.47
C GLU A 8 7.28 13.70 -26.10
N VAL A 9 8.18 12.78 -25.71
CA VAL A 9 8.16 12.15 -24.39
C VAL A 9 8.33 13.19 -23.31
N TRP A 10 9.28 14.12 -23.45
CA TRP A 10 9.50 15.20 -22.52
C TRP A 10 8.23 16.03 -22.30
N ARG A 11 7.58 16.49 -23.39
CA ARG A 11 6.34 17.28 -23.31
C ARG A 11 5.22 16.52 -22.60
N ARG A 12 5.08 15.22 -22.83
CA ARG A 12 4.05 14.39 -22.18
C ARG A 12 4.33 14.17 -20.70
N ILE A 13 5.56 13.95 -20.32
CA ILE A 13 5.96 13.82 -18.91
C ILE A 13 5.78 15.16 -18.18
N TYR A 14 6.19 16.27 -18.81
CA TYR A 14 5.96 17.61 -18.28
C TYR A 14 4.46 17.90 -18.09
N ALA A 15 3.65 17.57 -19.08
CA ALA A 15 2.19 17.74 -19.02
C ALA A 15 1.54 16.80 -17.97
N CYS A 16 2.11 15.62 -17.75
CA CYS A 16 1.70 14.72 -16.66
C CYS A 16 1.83 15.42 -15.30
N TRP A 17 3.02 15.93 -14.98
CA TRP A 17 3.27 16.61 -13.70
C TRP A 17 2.42 17.86 -13.51
N MET A 18 2.33 18.69 -14.55
CA MET A 18 1.51 19.89 -14.50
C MET A 18 0.02 19.55 -14.40
N GLY A 19 -0.42 18.49 -15.07
CA GLY A 19 -1.79 18.00 -15.01
C GLY A 19 -2.14 17.45 -13.62
N LYS A 20 -1.22 16.68 -13.04
CA LYS A 20 -1.34 16.17 -11.66
C LYS A 20 -1.48 17.31 -10.65
N ASN A 21 -0.59 18.30 -10.74
CA ASN A 21 -0.63 19.46 -9.88
C ASN A 21 -1.93 20.26 -10.05
N ALA A 22 -2.42 20.41 -11.29
CA ALA A 22 -3.68 21.12 -11.57
C ALA A 22 -4.89 20.38 -10.94
N GLY A 23 -5.00 19.08 -11.16
CA GLY A 23 -6.10 18.28 -10.61
C GLY A 23 -6.08 18.19 -9.09
N GLY A 24 -4.92 17.93 -8.49
CA GLY A 24 -4.75 17.88 -7.04
C GLY A 24 -5.05 19.22 -6.36
N THR A 25 -4.56 20.34 -6.94
CA THR A 25 -4.87 21.69 -6.42
C THR A 25 -6.36 22.03 -6.52
N LEU A 26 -7.04 21.56 -7.58
CA LEU A 26 -8.49 21.75 -7.72
C LEU A 26 -9.26 20.96 -6.64
N GLY A 27 -8.85 19.74 -6.36
CA GLY A 27 -9.57 18.82 -5.48
C GLY A 27 -9.31 19.01 -3.98
N ALA A 28 -8.07 19.33 -3.58
CA ALA A 28 -7.64 19.40 -2.19
C ALA A 28 -8.54 20.22 -1.23
N PRO A 29 -9.18 21.34 -1.63
CA PRO A 29 -10.06 22.08 -0.71
C PRO A 29 -11.34 21.35 -0.28
N VAL A 30 -11.72 20.28 -0.97
CA VAL A 30 -12.97 19.53 -0.72
C VAL A 30 -12.74 18.03 -0.55
N GLU A 31 -11.49 17.63 -0.34
CA GLU A 31 -11.12 16.26 -0.02
C GLU A 31 -11.93 15.73 1.19
N GLY A 32 -12.35 14.48 1.10
CA GLY A 32 -13.17 13.81 2.11
C GLY A 32 -14.67 14.20 2.10
N GLN A 33 -15.09 15.13 1.24
CA GLN A 33 -16.49 15.53 1.16
C GLN A 33 -17.25 14.69 0.11
N PRO A 34 -18.49 14.27 0.40
CA PRO A 34 -19.18 13.27 -0.42
C PRO A 34 -19.61 13.76 -1.81
N GLY A 35 -19.63 15.05 -2.10
CA GLY A 35 -20.12 15.58 -3.39
C GLY A 35 -21.62 15.32 -3.63
N PRO A 36 -22.18 15.57 -4.84
CA PRO A 36 -21.46 16.19 -5.94
C PRO A 36 -21.14 17.67 -5.68
N HIS A 37 -19.96 18.09 -6.17
CA HIS A 37 -19.59 19.51 -6.16
C HIS A 37 -19.94 20.17 -7.51
N ASN A 38 -19.66 21.48 -7.64
CA ASN A 38 -19.91 22.22 -8.87
C ASN A 38 -18.79 23.23 -9.12
N PHE A 39 -17.56 22.74 -9.23
CA PHE A 39 -16.42 23.57 -9.58
C PHE A 39 -16.21 23.57 -11.10
N ASP A 40 -15.89 24.75 -11.62
CA ASP A 40 -15.44 24.99 -13.01
C ASP A 40 -14.03 25.58 -13.05
N TRP A 41 -13.47 25.89 -11.86
CA TRP A 41 -12.16 26.50 -11.65
C TRP A 41 -11.66 26.23 -10.23
N TYR A 42 -10.40 26.57 -9.96
CA TYR A 42 -9.78 26.45 -8.65
C TYR A 42 -10.52 27.24 -7.58
N PRO A 43 -11.03 26.62 -6.50
CA PRO A 43 -11.62 27.36 -5.37
C PRO A 43 -10.55 28.03 -4.52
N LYS A 44 -9.30 27.53 -4.56
CA LYS A 44 -8.14 28.06 -3.87
C LYS A 44 -6.90 27.88 -4.74
N LEU A 45 -6.04 28.89 -4.77
CA LEU A 45 -4.79 28.89 -5.52
C LEU A 45 -3.63 29.29 -4.63
N GLN A 46 -2.45 28.72 -4.89
CA GLN A 46 -1.16 29.19 -4.43
C GLN A 46 -0.09 28.87 -5.49
N GLU A 47 1.00 29.62 -5.51
CA GLU A 47 2.13 29.36 -6.40
C GLU A 47 2.74 27.99 -6.10
N GLY A 48 3.05 27.21 -7.14
CA GLY A 48 3.55 25.84 -7.05
C GLY A 48 2.47 24.79 -6.78
N GLY A 49 1.19 25.19 -6.71
CA GLY A 49 0.09 24.31 -6.34
C GLY A 49 -0.01 24.08 -4.82
N ILE A 50 -1.02 23.36 -4.39
CA ILE A 50 -1.17 22.96 -3.00
C ILE A 50 -0.23 21.76 -2.74
N PRO A 51 0.67 21.81 -1.73
CA PRO A 51 1.51 20.67 -1.36
C PRO A 51 0.65 19.44 -1.05
N ASN A 52 1.06 18.29 -1.59
CA ASN A 52 0.28 17.07 -1.55
C ASN A 52 1.21 15.86 -1.62
N ASP A 53 0.92 14.78 -0.88
CA ASP A 53 1.68 13.53 -0.90
C ASP A 53 1.62 12.83 -2.26
N ASP A 54 0.53 12.95 -3.01
CA ASP A 54 0.39 12.48 -4.40
C ASP A 54 1.58 12.89 -5.28
N LEU A 55 2.10 14.09 -5.06
CA LEU A 55 3.20 14.67 -5.84
C LEU A 55 4.56 14.38 -5.22
N GLU A 56 4.65 14.56 -3.89
CA GLU A 56 5.91 14.55 -3.15
C GLU A 56 6.56 13.16 -3.12
N MET A 57 5.77 12.10 -2.96
CA MET A 57 6.28 10.74 -2.86
C MET A 57 6.97 10.28 -4.13
N GLN A 58 6.58 10.78 -5.29
CA GLN A 58 7.19 10.46 -6.57
C GLN A 58 8.62 11.01 -6.70
N LEU A 59 8.94 12.10 -6.00
CA LEU A 59 10.32 12.60 -5.89
C LEU A 59 11.20 11.61 -5.11
N VAL A 60 10.63 10.99 -4.07
CA VAL A 60 11.32 9.95 -3.27
C VAL A 60 11.59 8.71 -4.13
N TRP A 61 10.62 8.29 -4.95
CA TRP A 61 10.77 7.14 -5.82
C TRP A 61 11.85 7.36 -6.89
N LEU A 62 11.89 8.53 -7.49
CA LEU A 62 12.95 8.88 -8.44
C LEU A 62 14.34 8.83 -7.78
N ASP A 63 14.48 9.38 -6.58
CA ASP A 63 15.75 9.34 -5.83
C ASP A 63 16.14 7.91 -5.46
N ALA A 64 15.18 7.09 -4.99
CA ALA A 64 15.42 5.70 -4.63
C ALA A 64 15.92 4.87 -5.83
N VAL A 65 15.28 5.02 -6.98
CA VAL A 65 15.67 4.36 -8.23
C VAL A 65 17.07 4.74 -8.68
N LYS A 66 17.40 6.05 -8.63
CA LYS A 66 18.73 6.56 -9.00
C LYS A 66 19.84 6.04 -8.07
N ARG A 67 19.60 6.03 -6.75
CA ARG A 67 20.57 5.54 -5.75
C ARG A 67 20.81 4.03 -5.83
N ASN A 68 19.83 3.27 -6.31
CA ASN A 68 19.91 1.80 -6.39
C ASN A 68 20.23 1.28 -7.81
N ASN A 69 20.97 2.06 -8.60
CA ASN A 69 21.42 1.66 -9.94
C ASN A 69 20.26 1.23 -10.85
N TRP A 70 19.14 1.95 -10.80
CA TRP A 70 17.95 1.72 -11.63
C TRP A 70 17.21 0.40 -11.33
N GLN A 71 17.54 -0.24 -10.22
CA GLN A 71 16.82 -1.42 -9.73
C GLN A 71 15.64 -0.98 -8.85
N ILE A 72 14.48 -1.55 -9.13
CA ILE A 72 13.24 -1.28 -8.40
C ILE A 72 12.77 -2.59 -7.77
N SER A 73 12.61 -2.58 -6.45
CA SER A 73 12.04 -3.67 -5.68
C SER A 73 11.36 -3.13 -4.42
N ALA A 74 10.39 -3.86 -3.92
CA ALA A 74 9.66 -3.48 -2.72
C ALA A 74 10.60 -3.25 -1.51
N ASN A 75 11.70 -4.00 -1.39
CA ASN A 75 12.68 -3.80 -0.32
C ASN A 75 13.44 -2.48 -0.43
N VAL A 76 13.80 -2.05 -1.65
CA VAL A 76 14.42 -0.74 -1.91
C VAL A 76 13.45 0.38 -1.52
N LEU A 77 12.19 0.27 -1.94
CA LEU A 77 11.15 1.26 -1.64
C LEU A 77 10.80 1.27 -0.15
N ALA A 78 10.75 0.12 0.52
CA ALA A 78 10.56 0.03 1.97
C ALA A 78 11.65 0.78 2.76
N GLN A 79 12.91 0.73 2.32
CA GLN A 79 13.98 1.54 2.92
C GLN A 79 13.76 3.03 2.68
N ALA A 80 13.32 3.42 1.49
CA ALA A 80 12.97 4.80 1.18
C ALA A 80 11.79 5.29 2.04
N TRP A 81 10.77 4.46 2.27
CA TRP A 81 9.67 4.74 3.20
C TRP A 81 10.15 5.10 4.60
N LEU A 82 11.05 4.31 5.17
CA LEU A 82 11.57 4.55 6.52
C LEU A 82 12.52 5.76 6.61
N THR A 83 13.25 6.06 5.53
CA THR A 83 14.32 7.05 5.52
C THR A 83 13.85 8.42 5.06
N HIS A 84 12.95 8.47 4.08
CA HIS A 84 12.64 9.69 3.33
C HIS A 84 11.21 10.20 3.52
N ILE A 85 10.24 9.35 3.88
CA ILE A 85 8.84 9.73 4.00
C ILE A 85 8.49 10.03 5.45
N GLY A 86 8.11 11.28 5.74
CA GLY A 86 7.71 11.74 7.06
C GLY A 86 6.27 11.40 7.43
N TYR A 87 5.39 11.27 6.46
CA TYR A 87 3.97 10.95 6.65
C TYR A 87 3.76 9.62 7.39
N ASN A 88 2.72 9.56 8.22
CA ASN A 88 2.35 8.35 8.96
C ASN A 88 0.84 8.08 8.98
N TRP A 89 0.04 8.83 8.22
CA TRP A 89 -1.42 8.57 8.25
C TRP A 89 -1.80 7.20 7.70
N ASN A 90 -2.83 6.63 8.33
CA ASN A 90 -3.51 5.43 7.91
C ASN A 90 -2.56 4.28 7.59
N GLU A 91 -2.61 3.74 6.37
CA GLU A 91 -1.77 2.65 5.85
C GLU A 91 -0.28 2.89 6.01
N TYR A 92 0.18 4.13 5.83
CA TYR A 92 1.60 4.49 5.96
C TYR A 92 2.13 4.26 7.39
N GLY A 93 1.31 4.57 8.38
CA GLY A 93 1.64 4.32 9.79
C GLY A 93 1.73 2.84 10.11
N PHE A 94 0.80 2.04 9.61
CA PHE A 94 0.81 0.58 9.77
C PHE A 94 1.99 -0.06 9.04
N ALA A 95 2.21 0.27 7.77
CA ALA A 95 3.34 -0.25 7.00
C ALA A 95 4.69 0.07 7.65
N LYS A 96 4.91 1.32 8.09
CA LYS A 96 6.14 1.71 8.79
C LYS A 96 6.31 1.03 10.14
N ARG A 97 5.22 0.79 10.90
CA ARG A 97 5.26 -0.02 12.10
C ARG A 97 5.73 -1.43 11.78
N ASN A 98 5.12 -2.05 10.78
CA ASN A 98 5.40 -3.42 10.36
C ASN A 98 6.85 -3.56 9.86
N LEU A 99 7.33 -2.61 9.05
CA LEU A 99 8.73 -2.57 8.62
C LEU A 99 9.71 -2.45 9.79
N ARG A 100 9.42 -1.61 10.80
CA ARG A 100 10.24 -1.49 12.03
C ARG A 100 10.23 -2.77 12.87
N TRP A 101 9.18 -3.57 12.79
CA TRP A 101 9.10 -4.89 13.40
C TRP A 101 9.80 -5.99 12.58
N GLY A 102 10.39 -5.63 11.43
CA GLY A 102 11.12 -6.54 10.56
C GLY A 102 10.26 -7.27 9.53
N LEU A 103 8.97 -6.96 9.42
CA LEU A 103 8.11 -7.51 8.38
C LEU A 103 8.44 -6.86 7.04
N LEU A 104 9.04 -7.62 6.13
CA LEU A 104 9.36 -7.17 4.79
C LEU A 104 8.11 -7.21 3.88
N PRO A 105 8.06 -6.41 2.80
CA PRO A 105 6.99 -6.54 1.82
C PRO A 105 6.88 -7.97 1.26
N PRO A 106 5.68 -8.47 1.05
CA PRO A 106 4.36 -7.83 1.17
C PRO A 106 3.76 -7.81 2.60
N LEU A 107 4.40 -8.46 3.58
CA LEU A 107 3.87 -8.53 4.96
C LEU A 107 3.70 -7.15 5.59
N SER A 108 4.56 -6.18 5.24
CA SER A 108 4.46 -4.81 5.75
C SER A 108 3.15 -4.14 5.36
N GLY A 109 2.67 -4.37 4.16
CA GLY A 109 1.42 -3.83 3.64
C GLY A 109 0.18 -4.64 4.01
N ALA A 110 0.35 -5.93 4.38
CA ALA A 110 -0.78 -6.83 4.64
C ALA A 110 -1.10 -6.99 6.13
N TYR A 111 -0.08 -7.02 7.02
CA TYR A 111 -0.30 -7.34 8.42
C TYR A 111 -1.00 -6.20 9.18
N ASP A 112 -2.13 -6.51 9.82
CA ASP A 112 -2.94 -5.59 10.64
C ASP A 112 -3.33 -4.31 9.88
N ASN A 113 -3.61 -4.44 8.56
CA ASN A 113 -3.84 -3.32 7.63
C ASN A 113 -5.04 -3.54 6.68
N ASP A 114 -5.87 -4.55 6.93
CA ASP A 114 -6.99 -4.96 6.05
C ASP A 114 -7.99 -3.84 5.76
N PHE A 115 -8.12 -2.85 6.64
CA PHE A 115 -9.03 -1.73 6.43
C PHE A 115 -8.47 -0.72 5.40
N TRP A 116 -7.15 -0.48 5.43
CA TRP A 116 -6.53 0.61 4.67
C TRP A 116 -5.92 0.16 3.33
N ASN A 117 -5.64 -1.14 3.16
CA ASN A 117 -5.03 -1.63 1.92
C ASN A 117 -5.94 -1.53 0.68
N ASP A 118 -7.23 -1.18 0.86
CA ASP A 118 -8.19 -0.90 -0.20
C ASP A 118 -8.27 0.61 -0.55
N CYS A 119 -7.41 1.46 0.02
CA CYS A 119 -7.45 2.92 -0.14
C CYS A 119 -6.57 3.44 -1.27
N MET A 120 -6.66 4.77 -1.52
CA MET A 120 -5.99 5.45 -2.64
C MET A 120 -4.51 5.74 -2.40
N GLY A 121 -3.98 5.52 -1.20
CA GLY A 121 -2.60 5.85 -0.88
C GLY A 121 -1.53 5.18 -1.76
N SER A 122 -1.85 4.07 -2.42
CA SER A 122 -1.01 3.43 -3.44
C SER A 122 -1.32 3.94 -4.86
N PRO A 123 -2.57 3.93 -5.37
CA PRO A 123 -2.90 4.38 -6.72
C PRO A 123 -2.41 5.78 -7.11
N ILE A 124 -2.22 6.67 -6.13
CA ILE A 124 -1.76 8.05 -6.34
C ILE A 124 -0.28 8.18 -6.75
N ARG A 125 0.48 7.09 -6.74
CA ARG A 125 1.93 7.10 -6.99
C ARG A 125 2.32 6.51 -8.35
N SER A 126 1.34 6.14 -9.16
CA SER A 126 1.52 5.38 -10.41
C SER A 126 2.30 6.12 -11.50
N GLU A 127 2.19 7.44 -11.58
CA GLU A 127 2.70 8.23 -12.70
C GLU A 127 4.21 8.14 -12.88
N ILE A 128 4.97 8.09 -11.77
CA ILE A 128 6.43 7.96 -11.88
C ILE A 128 6.81 6.65 -12.58
N TRP A 129 6.10 5.57 -12.28
CA TRP A 129 6.36 4.26 -12.86
C TRP A 129 6.06 4.23 -14.36
N ALA A 130 4.95 4.87 -14.76
CA ALA A 130 4.58 5.02 -16.16
C ALA A 130 5.55 5.95 -16.93
N CYS A 131 5.95 7.07 -16.32
CA CYS A 131 6.90 8.02 -16.91
C CYS A 131 8.33 7.43 -17.03
N LEU A 132 8.72 6.53 -16.14
CA LEU A 132 9.96 5.77 -16.24
C LEU A 132 9.89 4.62 -17.27
N ALA A 133 8.69 4.19 -17.64
CA ALA A 133 8.45 3.11 -18.59
C ALA A 133 7.40 3.49 -19.67
N PRO A 134 7.59 4.61 -20.42
CA PRO A 134 6.64 5.03 -21.45
C PRO A 134 6.50 3.96 -22.53
N ALA A 135 5.27 3.68 -22.97
CA ALA A 135 4.93 2.61 -23.91
C ALA A 135 5.40 1.20 -23.50
N SER A 136 5.60 1.00 -22.21
CA SER A 136 6.07 -0.29 -21.66
C SER A 136 5.25 -0.68 -20.42
N PRO A 137 3.92 -0.91 -20.57
CA PRO A 137 3.02 -1.13 -19.45
C PRO A 137 3.41 -2.34 -18.58
N ARG A 138 4.02 -3.40 -19.14
CA ARG A 138 4.53 -4.54 -18.36
C ARG A 138 5.59 -4.09 -17.34
N LEU A 139 6.46 -3.15 -17.70
CA LEU A 139 7.47 -2.61 -16.78
C LEU A 139 6.82 -1.66 -15.77
N ALA A 140 5.97 -0.73 -16.22
CA ALA A 140 5.27 0.21 -15.35
C ALA A 140 4.48 -0.52 -14.26
N VAL A 141 3.71 -1.54 -14.65
CA VAL A 141 2.91 -2.36 -13.74
C VAL A 141 3.77 -3.15 -12.75
N ARG A 142 4.90 -3.71 -13.18
CA ARG A 142 5.83 -4.39 -12.25
C ARG A 142 6.39 -3.44 -11.21
N PHE A 143 6.75 -2.20 -11.60
CA PHE A 143 7.27 -1.20 -10.68
C PHE A 143 6.18 -0.73 -9.71
N ALA A 144 4.98 -0.43 -10.22
CA ALA A 144 3.81 -0.09 -9.43
C ALA A 144 3.45 -1.19 -8.42
N PHE A 145 3.51 -2.46 -8.83
CA PHE A 145 3.31 -3.58 -7.92
C PHE A 145 4.35 -3.63 -6.79
N GLU A 146 5.63 -3.44 -7.09
CA GLU A 146 6.70 -3.42 -6.07
C GLU A 146 6.56 -2.23 -5.11
N ASP A 147 5.98 -1.11 -5.55
CA ASP A 147 5.61 0.02 -4.69
C ASP A 147 4.39 -0.33 -3.82
N ALA A 148 3.30 -0.70 -4.46
CA ALA A 148 2.02 -0.93 -3.80
C ALA A 148 2.08 -1.96 -2.66
N ILE A 149 2.84 -3.05 -2.83
CA ILE A 149 2.91 -4.10 -1.81
C ILE A 149 3.66 -3.72 -0.53
N VAL A 150 4.32 -2.56 -0.51
CA VAL A 150 4.97 -2.07 0.71
C VAL A 150 3.94 -1.70 1.78
N ASP A 151 2.82 -1.11 1.38
CA ASP A 151 1.82 -0.54 2.27
C ASP A 151 0.36 -0.97 1.99
N HIS A 152 0.06 -1.61 0.82
CA HIS A 152 -1.31 -2.02 0.43
C HIS A 152 -1.44 -3.49 0.03
N ALA A 153 -0.47 -4.34 0.36
CA ALA A 153 -0.51 -5.74 -0.07
C ALA A 153 -1.80 -6.46 0.37
N GLY A 154 -2.36 -7.24 -0.54
CA GLY A 154 -3.62 -7.97 -0.34
C GLY A 154 -4.87 -7.17 -0.72
N GLY A 155 -4.78 -5.85 -0.93
CA GLY A 155 -5.90 -4.96 -1.13
C GLY A 155 -6.15 -4.51 -2.57
N GLU A 156 -7.24 -3.77 -2.72
CA GLU A 156 -7.67 -3.14 -3.99
C GLU A 156 -6.76 -1.96 -4.38
N GLY A 157 -6.03 -1.36 -3.41
CA GLY A 157 -5.03 -0.32 -3.69
C GLY A 157 -3.97 -0.80 -4.67
N VAL A 158 -3.48 -2.04 -4.53
CA VAL A 158 -2.51 -2.64 -5.46
C VAL A 158 -3.06 -2.73 -6.88
N TRP A 159 -4.31 -3.18 -7.03
CA TRP A 159 -4.95 -3.25 -8.35
C TRP A 159 -5.15 -1.87 -8.96
N GLY A 160 -5.47 -0.88 -8.12
CA GLY A 160 -5.62 0.51 -8.55
C GLY A 160 -4.33 1.08 -9.10
N GLU A 161 -3.21 0.91 -8.41
CA GLU A 161 -1.91 1.41 -8.87
C GLU A 161 -1.45 0.70 -10.14
N MET A 162 -1.59 -0.63 -10.22
CA MET A 162 -1.28 -1.40 -11.43
C MET A 162 -2.10 -0.93 -12.63
N PHE A 163 -3.41 -0.67 -12.44
CA PHE A 163 -4.29 -0.17 -13.49
C PHE A 163 -3.86 1.23 -13.97
N ASN A 164 -3.64 2.16 -13.04
CA ASN A 164 -3.22 3.51 -13.38
C ASN A 164 -1.87 3.49 -14.13
N ALA A 165 -0.86 2.80 -13.61
CA ALA A 165 0.45 2.70 -14.24
C ALA A 165 0.38 2.08 -15.64
N ALA A 166 -0.48 1.07 -15.86
CA ALA A 166 -0.72 0.52 -17.18
C ALA A 166 -1.33 1.56 -18.13
N LEU A 167 -2.42 2.23 -17.71
CA LEU A 167 -3.12 3.21 -18.52
C LEU A 167 -2.20 4.37 -18.89
N GLU A 168 -1.52 4.94 -17.91
CA GLU A 168 -0.58 6.06 -18.11
C GLU A 168 0.58 5.70 -19.05
N SER A 169 1.14 4.49 -18.93
CA SER A 169 2.18 4.00 -19.84
C SER A 169 1.66 3.80 -21.27
N ILE A 170 0.43 3.29 -21.43
CA ILE A 170 -0.22 3.01 -22.70
C ILE A 170 -0.56 4.29 -23.45
N VAL A 171 -1.05 5.33 -22.76
CA VAL A 171 -1.47 6.59 -23.42
C VAL A 171 -0.30 7.42 -23.98
N PHE A 172 0.95 7.04 -23.73
CA PHE A 172 2.08 7.59 -24.48
C PHE A 172 1.99 7.28 -26.00
N VAL A 173 1.38 6.13 -26.37
CA VAL A 173 1.31 5.66 -27.76
C VAL A 173 -0.11 5.39 -28.28
N LYS A 174 -1.08 5.17 -27.40
CA LYS A 174 -2.49 4.98 -27.75
C LYS A 174 -3.27 6.25 -27.44
N ARG A 175 -3.96 6.82 -28.44
CA ARG A 175 -4.70 8.07 -28.32
C ARG A 175 -6.20 7.87 -28.10
N ASP A 176 -6.74 6.72 -28.49
CA ASP A 176 -8.12 6.35 -28.18
C ASP A 176 -8.21 5.90 -26.72
N LEU A 177 -8.94 6.67 -25.91
CA LEU A 177 -9.09 6.41 -24.49
C LEU A 177 -9.79 5.07 -24.22
N ASN A 178 -10.77 4.66 -25.04
CA ASN A 178 -11.47 3.40 -24.83
C ASN A 178 -10.55 2.20 -25.12
N GLU A 179 -9.74 2.28 -26.19
CA GLU A 179 -8.71 1.27 -26.48
C GLU A 179 -7.67 1.20 -25.36
N ALA A 180 -7.23 2.36 -24.84
CA ALA A 180 -6.27 2.41 -23.74
C ALA A 180 -6.83 1.81 -22.44
N LEU A 181 -8.10 2.08 -22.12
CA LEU A 181 -8.79 1.51 -20.97
C LEU A 181 -8.95 -0.02 -21.10
N ASP A 182 -9.28 -0.54 -22.29
CA ASP A 182 -9.36 -1.99 -22.54
C ASP A 182 -8.03 -2.68 -22.31
N LEU A 183 -6.95 -2.07 -22.81
CA LEU A 183 -5.60 -2.60 -22.61
C LEU A 183 -5.17 -2.54 -21.13
N ALA A 184 -5.42 -1.43 -20.46
CA ALA A 184 -5.04 -1.24 -19.05
C ALA A 184 -5.79 -2.21 -18.10
N LEU A 185 -7.10 -2.40 -18.32
CA LEU A 185 -7.90 -3.34 -17.54
C LEU A 185 -7.40 -4.80 -17.65
N ALA A 186 -6.73 -5.15 -18.73
CA ALA A 186 -6.16 -6.49 -18.88
C ALA A 186 -5.00 -6.76 -17.89
N PHE A 187 -4.38 -5.72 -17.30
CA PHE A 187 -3.28 -5.85 -16.35
C PHE A 187 -3.72 -6.16 -14.91
N ILE A 188 -5.02 -6.11 -14.62
CA ILE A 188 -5.58 -6.44 -13.31
C ILE A 188 -6.64 -7.55 -13.40
N PRO A 189 -6.89 -8.30 -12.30
CA PRO A 189 -7.90 -9.34 -12.30
C PRO A 189 -9.30 -8.78 -12.58
N GLN A 190 -10.06 -9.41 -13.48
CA GLN A 190 -11.41 -8.95 -13.83
C GLN A 190 -12.43 -9.14 -12.70
N ASP A 191 -12.11 -9.94 -11.71
CA ASP A 191 -12.92 -10.22 -10.52
C ASP A 191 -12.60 -9.30 -9.32
N CYS A 192 -11.61 -8.41 -9.41
CA CYS A 192 -11.36 -7.39 -8.38
C CYS A 192 -12.42 -6.28 -8.42
N GLN A 193 -12.56 -5.53 -7.32
CA GLN A 193 -13.58 -4.48 -7.23
C GLN A 193 -13.25 -3.29 -8.13
N VAL A 194 -11.96 -2.92 -8.24
CA VAL A 194 -11.48 -1.87 -9.15
C VAL A 194 -11.92 -2.15 -10.59
N ALA A 195 -11.64 -3.35 -11.12
CA ALA A 195 -12.02 -3.70 -12.49
C ALA A 195 -13.54 -3.67 -12.70
N ARG A 196 -14.30 -4.17 -11.73
CA ARG A 196 -15.78 -4.13 -11.79
C ARG A 196 -16.31 -2.70 -11.78
N ALA A 197 -15.79 -1.83 -10.91
CA ALA A 197 -16.22 -0.45 -10.80
C ALA A 197 -15.93 0.34 -12.08
N ILE A 198 -14.76 0.15 -12.68
CA ILE A 198 -14.40 0.78 -13.96
C ILE A 198 -15.26 0.28 -15.10
N ASN A 199 -15.47 -1.03 -15.23
CA ASN A 199 -16.31 -1.62 -16.29
C ASN A 199 -17.77 -1.15 -16.19
N ASP A 200 -18.34 -1.10 -14.98
CA ASP A 200 -19.68 -0.59 -14.75
C ASP A 200 -19.79 0.90 -15.09
N THR A 201 -18.79 1.70 -14.73
CA THR A 201 -18.73 3.12 -15.08
C THR A 201 -18.73 3.33 -16.60
N ARG A 202 -17.91 2.58 -17.34
CA ARG A 202 -17.86 2.62 -18.81
C ARG A 202 -19.21 2.24 -19.41
N LYS A 203 -19.83 1.18 -18.92
CA LYS A 203 -21.16 0.74 -19.34
C LYS A 203 -22.20 1.84 -19.10
N TRP A 204 -22.30 2.37 -17.88
CA TRP A 204 -23.28 3.40 -17.55
C TRP A 204 -23.03 4.69 -18.33
N TRP A 205 -21.77 5.07 -18.57
CA TRP A 205 -21.45 6.20 -19.42
C TRP A 205 -21.89 6.00 -20.86
N SER A 206 -21.74 4.80 -21.41
CA SER A 206 -22.21 4.49 -22.76
C SER A 206 -23.74 4.61 -22.91
N GLU A 207 -24.48 4.27 -21.87
CA GLU A 207 -25.93 4.27 -21.82
C GLU A 207 -26.52 5.68 -21.55
N LEU A 208 -25.92 6.44 -20.65
CA LEU A 208 -26.56 7.65 -20.09
C LEU A 208 -25.97 8.95 -20.63
N LYS A 209 -24.69 9.03 -20.93
CA LYS A 209 -23.98 10.24 -21.37
C LYS A 209 -24.22 11.47 -20.46
N ASP A 210 -24.45 11.23 -19.19
CA ASP A 210 -24.73 12.22 -18.15
C ASP A 210 -23.90 11.84 -16.91
N TRP A 211 -22.88 12.64 -16.62
CA TRP A 211 -21.91 12.32 -15.57
C TRP A 211 -22.55 12.30 -14.17
N LEU A 212 -23.55 13.16 -13.90
CA LEU A 212 -24.26 13.15 -12.61
C LEU A 212 -25.00 11.84 -12.40
N LYS A 213 -25.75 11.38 -13.41
CA LYS A 213 -26.46 10.10 -13.30
C LYS A 213 -25.52 8.91 -13.21
N VAL A 214 -24.39 8.94 -13.90
CA VAL A 214 -23.37 7.87 -13.76
C VAL A 214 -22.74 7.92 -12.38
N ARG A 215 -22.37 9.11 -11.88
CA ARG A 215 -21.87 9.31 -10.52
C ARG A 215 -22.84 8.77 -9.46
N GLU A 216 -24.15 9.02 -9.61
CA GLU A 216 -25.18 8.49 -8.72
C GLU A 216 -25.17 6.95 -8.72
N ARG A 217 -25.09 6.31 -9.88
CA ARG A 217 -24.98 4.85 -9.98
C ARG A 217 -23.70 4.28 -9.36
N ILE A 218 -22.57 4.97 -9.54
CA ILE A 218 -21.31 4.59 -8.87
C ILE A 218 -21.50 4.68 -7.35
N ALA A 219 -22.07 5.79 -6.87
CA ALA A 219 -22.32 5.97 -5.46
C ALA A 219 -23.34 4.96 -4.90
N GLU A 220 -24.37 4.60 -5.65
CA GLU A 220 -25.35 3.58 -5.23
C GLU A 220 -24.72 2.19 -5.06
N LYS A 221 -23.77 1.82 -5.92
CA LYS A 221 -23.20 0.46 -5.96
C LYS A 221 -21.87 0.32 -5.23
N TYR A 222 -21.01 1.34 -5.29
CA TYR A 222 -19.62 1.29 -4.83
C TYR A 222 -19.34 2.27 -3.71
N TRP A 223 -20.37 2.96 -3.18
CA TRP A 223 -20.18 3.89 -2.07
C TRP A 223 -19.54 3.21 -0.87
N HIS A 224 -18.47 3.80 -0.39
CA HIS A 224 -17.85 3.43 0.87
C HIS A 224 -17.81 4.63 1.79
N ARG A 225 -17.97 4.40 3.11
CA ARG A 225 -17.94 5.47 4.12
C ARG A 225 -16.54 6.04 4.33
N GLU A 226 -15.51 5.27 3.94
CA GLU A 226 -14.13 5.76 3.85
C GLU A 226 -13.96 6.52 2.54
N PRO A 227 -13.66 7.84 2.57
CA PRO A 227 -13.56 8.66 1.37
C PRO A 227 -12.47 8.19 0.39
N THR A 228 -11.38 7.66 0.93
CA THR A 228 -10.21 7.26 0.14
C THR A 228 -10.31 5.84 -0.47
N HIS A 229 -11.45 5.17 -0.36
CA HIS A 229 -11.64 3.80 -0.88
C HIS A 229 -11.42 3.74 -2.41
N ALA A 230 -10.43 2.95 -2.86
CA ALA A 230 -9.93 2.96 -4.23
C ALA A 230 -10.97 2.60 -5.32
N PRO A 231 -11.82 1.56 -5.20
CA PRO A 231 -12.76 1.21 -6.25
C PRO A 231 -13.71 2.34 -6.65
N GLN A 232 -14.25 3.10 -5.68
CA GLN A 232 -15.15 4.22 -5.99
C GLN A 232 -14.40 5.40 -6.61
N ASN A 233 -13.20 5.72 -6.11
CA ASN A 233 -12.43 6.86 -6.59
C ASN A 233 -11.83 6.64 -7.97
N LEU A 234 -11.36 5.43 -8.27
CA LEU A 234 -10.93 5.07 -9.62
C LEU A 234 -12.10 5.08 -10.63
N ALA A 235 -13.31 4.69 -10.19
CA ALA A 235 -14.51 4.86 -11.00
C ALA A 235 -14.81 6.34 -11.29
N PHE A 236 -14.64 7.25 -10.32
CA PHE A 236 -14.81 8.70 -10.50
C PHE A 236 -13.73 9.29 -11.41
N THR A 237 -12.47 8.86 -11.28
CA THR A 237 -11.37 9.24 -12.17
C THR A 237 -11.70 8.85 -13.62
N VAL A 238 -12.09 7.59 -13.86
CA VAL A 238 -12.47 7.11 -15.20
C VAL A 238 -13.71 7.83 -15.73
N LEU A 239 -14.69 8.15 -14.89
CA LEU A 239 -15.84 8.95 -15.29
C LEU A 239 -15.42 10.34 -15.75
N GLY A 240 -14.49 11.00 -15.05
CA GLY A 240 -13.91 12.27 -15.46
C GLY A 240 -13.27 12.21 -16.86
N LEU A 241 -12.45 11.18 -17.08
CA LEU A 241 -11.82 10.94 -18.39
C LEU A 241 -12.84 10.73 -19.51
N LEU A 242 -13.84 9.88 -19.30
CA LEU A 242 -14.87 9.54 -20.29
C LEU A 242 -15.78 10.73 -20.60
N ALA A 243 -16.12 11.55 -19.60
CA ALA A 243 -16.98 12.70 -19.75
C ALA A 243 -16.28 13.92 -20.38
N SER A 244 -14.97 13.88 -20.51
CA SER A 244 -14.15 15.00 -20.97
C SER A 244 -14.34 15.36 -22.45
N ASP A 245 -14.67 14.40 -23.29
CA ASP A 245 -14.64 14.54 -24.76
C ASP A 245 -13.28 15.09 -25.27
N GLY A 246 -12.18 14.75 -24.57
CA GLY A 246 -10.84 15.23 -24.86
C GLY A 246 -10.50 16.62 -24.27
N ASP A 247 -11.40 17.25 -23.53
CA ASP A 247 -11.13 18.53 -22.85
C ASP A 247 -10.50 18.28 -21.48
N PHE A 248 -9.29 18.82 -21.27
CA PHE A 248 -8.54 18.69 -20.02
C PHE A 248 -9.34 19.22 -18.80
N GLY A 249 -9.92 20.42 -18.94
CA GLY A 249 -10.64 21.06 -17.84
C GLY A 249 -11.87 20.27 -17.42
N LYS A 250 -12.64 19.76 -18.38
CA LYS A 250 -13.79 18.89 -18.09
C LYS A 250 -13.38 17.60 -17.41
N ALA A 251 -12.24 17.00 -17.80
CA ALA A 251 -11.77 15.77 -17.16
C ALA A 251 -11.55 15.97 -15.65
N ILE A 252 -10.72 16.95 -15.29
CA ILE A 252 -10.38 17.19 -13.88
C ILE A 252 -11.58 17.72 -13.07
N THR A 253 -12.38 18.64 -13.65
CA THR A 253 -13.55 19.16 -12.93
C THR A 253 -14.62 18.11 -12.72
N THR A 254 -14.85 17.20 -13.68
CA THR A 254 -15.82 16.11 -13.51
C THR A 254 -15.35 15.12 -12.44
N ALA A 255 -14.06 14.71 -12.45
CA ALA A 255 -13.51 13.82 -11.45
C ALA A 255 -13.64 14.41 -10.03
N VAL A 256 -13.20 15.65 -9.83
CA VAL A 256 -13.30 16.38 -8.55
C VAL A 256 -14.75 16.57 -8.11
N ASN A 257 -15.65 16.94 -9.03
CA ASN A 257 -17.05 17.17 -8.70
C ASN A 257 -17.80 15.89 -8.27
N CYS A 258 -17.25 14.72 -8.52
CA CYS A 258 -17.80 13.46 -7.99
C CYS A 258 -17.72 13.38 -6.47
N GLY A 259 -16.78 14.10 -5.84
CA GLY A 259 -16.60 14.07 -4.38
C GLY A 259 -15.67 12.96 -3.90
N GLN A 260 -15.64 12.74 -2.61
CA GLN A 260 -14.81 11.76 -1.88
C GLN A 260 -13.33 12.16 -1.88
N ASP A 261 -12.44 11.39 -2.46
CA ASP A 261 -11.00 11.63 -2.54
C ASP A 261 -10.68 12.50 -3.76
N THR A 262 -11.01 13.77 -3.66
CA THR A 262 -11.11 14.68 -4.80
C THR A 262 -9.77 15.15 -5.34
N ASP A 263 -8.76 15.30 -4.51
CA ASP A 263 -7.40 15.65 -4.93
C ASP A 263 -6.74 14.49 -5.67
N CYS A 264 -6.86 13.27 -5.16
CA CYS A 264 -6.36 12.05 -5.79
C CYS A 264 -7.04 11.81 -7.16
N THR A 265 -8.37 11.89 -7.22
CA THR A 265 -9.12 11.67 -8.48
C THR A 265 -8.82 12.74 -9.51
N GLY A 266 -8.74 14.01 -9.07
CA GLY A 266 -8.37 15.14 -9.91
C GLY A 266 -6.94 15.05 -10.42
N ALA A 267 -5.98 14.74 -9.54
CA ALA A 267 -4.56 14.59 -9.87
C ALA A 267 -4.33 13.49 -10.92
N THR A 268 -4.90 12.31 -10.69
CA THR A 268 -4.76 11.18 -11.62
C THR A 268 -5.43 11.44 -12.97
N ALA A 269 -6.64 12.02 -12.97
CA ALA A 269 -7.30 12.43 -14.23
C ALA A 269 -6.46 13.47 -14.99
N GLY A 270 -5.88 14.44 -14.28
CA GLY A 270 -5.01 15.46 -14.84
C GLY A 270 -3.72 14.89 -15.43
N SER A 271 -3.10 13.93 -14.75
CA SER A 271 -1.90 13.23 -15.22
C SER A 271 -2.15 12.46 -16.52
N ILE A 272 -3.19 11.64 -16.54
CA ILE A 272 -3.55 10.83 -17.71
C ILE A 272 -3.85 11.73 -18.90
N MET A 273 -4.64 12.80 -18.71
CA MET A 273 -4.95 13.76 -19.76
C MET A 273 -3.70 14.52 -20.22
N GLY A 274 -2.82 14.89 -19.31
CA GLY A 274 -1.53 15.51 -19.62
C GLY A 274 -0.68 14.64 -20.54
N ILE A 275 -0.50 13.36 -20.22
CA ILE A 275 0.22 12.40 -21.07
C ILE A 275 -0.49 12.24 -22.43
N LEU A 276 -1.80 12.09 -22.43
CA LEU A 276 -2.60 11.85 -23.63
C LEU A 276 -2.51 13.02 -24.62
N LEU A 277 -2.64 14.25 -24.13
CA LEU A 277 -2.62 15.47 -24.95
C LEU A 277 -1.19 15.94 -25.26
N GLY A 278 -0.23 15.72 -24.34
CA GLY A 278 1.15 16.21 -24.44
C GLY A 278 1.29 17.71 -24.09
N GLU A 279 0.23 18.32 -23.62
CA GLU A 279 0.18 19.69 -23.08
C GLU A 279 -1.06 19.86 -22.21
N ILE A 280 -1.08 20.87 -21.36
CA ILE A 280 -2.29 21.28 -20.65
C ILE A 280 -2.61 22.76 -20.97
N PRO A 281 -3.90 23.14 -20.98
CA PRO A 281 -4.28 24.49 -21.32
C PRO A 281 -3.67 25.51 -20.33
N LYS A 282 -3.17 26.62 -20.86
CA LYS A 282 -2.56 27.71 -20.07
C LYS A 282 -3.44 28.18 -18.91
N LYS A 283 -4.75 28.21 -19.13
CA LYS A 283 -5.76 28.52 -18.10
C LYS A 283 -5.52 27.71 -16.81
N TRP A 284 -5.07 26.46 -16.90
CA TRP A 284 -4.85 25.56 -15.77
C TRP A 284 -3.39 25.56 -15.27
N ALA A 285 -2.42 25.76 -16.18
CA ALA A 285 -1.00 25.69 -15.85
C ALA A 285 -0.44 27.03 -15.30
N GLU A 286 -0.73 28.14 -15.97
CA GLU A 286 -0.11 29.45 -15.64
C GLU A 286 -0.36 29.91 -14.19
N PRO A 287 -1.56 29.72 -13.60
CA PRO A 287 -1.80 30.13 -12.21
C PRO A 287 -1.01 29.36 -11.16
N LEU A 288 -0.55 28.16 -11.47
CA LEU A 288 0.24 27.32 -10.54
C LEU A 288 1.73 27.63 -10.64
N GLY A 289 2.21 28.01 -11.84
CA GLY A 289 3.65 28.08 -12.08
C GLY A 289 4.29 26.69 -12.18
N GLU A 290 5.62 26.65 -12.17
CA GLU A 290 6.41 25.43 -12.35
C GLU A 290 7.21 25.02 -11.11
N ALA A 291 7.21 25.82 -10.04
CA ALA A 291 7.95 25.54 -8.82
C ALA A 291 7.38 24.28 -8.12
N ILE A 292 8.28 23.44 -7.62
CA ILE A 292 7.88 22.28 -6.79
C ILE A 292 7.80 22.74 -5.33
N THR A 293 6.64 22.58 -4.71
CA THR A 293 6.42 22.82 -3.29
C THR A 293 6.20 21.48 -2.57
N THR A 294 6.78 21.32 -1.37
CA THR A 294 6.65 20.11 -0.56
C THR A 294 5.97 20.42 0.78
N ASN A 295 5.22 19.42 1.29
CA ASN A 295 4.46 19.59 2.53
C ASN A 295 5.32 19.30 3.77
N LEU A 296 6.15 20.25 4.19
CA LEU A 296 7.00 20.09 5.35
C LEU A 296 6.22 20.06 6.69
N SER A 297 5.01 20.62 6.74
CA SER A 297 4.22 20.72 7.98
C SER A 297 3.68 19.36 8.47
N TRP A 298 3.44 18.43 7.57
CA TRP A 298 2.97 17.06 7.87
C TRP A 298 4.11 16.05 8.02
N GLY A 299 5.35 16.54 8.15
CA GLY A 299 6.54 15.72 8.17
C GLY A 299 7.20 15.55 6.81
N GLY A 300 6.46 15.76 5.71
CA GLY A 300 6.93 15.84 4.33
C GLY A 300 7.92 14.77 3.91
N ILE A 301 8.70 15.07 2.88
CA ILE A 301 9.87 14.28 2.51
C ILE A 301 11.10 14.73 3.27
N ARG A 302 12.00 13.79 3.60
CA ARG A 302 13.19 14.01 4.44
C ARG A 302 14.43 13.46 3.75
N ASN A 303 15.60 14.06 4.06
CA ASN A 303 16.91 13.60 3.58
C ASN A 303 17.04 13.56 2.05
N ILE A 304 16.19 14.30 1.34
CA ILE A 304 16.23 14.52 -0.10
C ILE A 304 16.11 16.03 -0.31
N VAL A 305 16.90 16.57 -1.23
CA VAL A 305 16.74 17.95 -1.69
C VAL A 305 15.72 17.91 -2.83
N PRO A 306 14.53 18.52 -2.66
CA PRO A 306 13.55 18.59 -3.73
C PRO A 306 14.14 19.27 -4.98
N LEU A 307 13.72 18.81 -6.14
CA LEU A 307 14.06 19.46 -7.41
C LEU A 307 13.37 20.85 -7.46
N PRO A 308 13.99 21.84 -8.08
CA PRO A 308 13.49 23.23 -8.00
C PRO A 308 12.15 23.43 -8.73
N ASP A 309 11.95 22.73 -9.83
CA ASP A 309 10.78 22.88 -10.69
C ASP A 309 10.48 21.63 -11.52
N VAL A 310 9.30 21.65 -12.12
CA VAL A 310 8.77 20.55 -12.94
C VAL A 310 9.61 20.30 -14.21
N ARG A 311 10.34 21.29 -14.74
CA ARG A 311 11.21 21.10 -15.92
C ARG A 311 12.40 20.24 -15.57
N VAL A 312 13.09 20.60 -14.46
CA VAL A 312 14.22 19.80 -13.96
C VAL A 312 13.78 18.39 -13.59
N LEU A 313 12.61 18.24 -12.96
CA LEU A 313 12.02 16.92 -12.69
C LEU A 313 11.82 16.13 -14.00
N THR A 314 11.26 16.77 -15.02
CA THR A 314 11.01 16.13 -16.31
C THR A 314 12.31 15.68 -16.99
N ASP A 315 13.35 16.53 -16.98
CA ASP A 315 14.66 16.19 -17.54
C ASP A 315 15.26 14.95 -16.85
N GLU A 316 15.20 14.90 -15.53
CA GLU A 316 15.67 13.77 -14.73
C GLU A 316 14.88 12.48 -15.00
N VAL A 317 13.56 12.58 -15.12
CA VAL A 317 12.70 11.42 -15.41
C VAL A 317 12.92 10.90 -16.83
N VAL A 318 13.06 11.77 -17.85
CA VAL A 318 13.38 11.35 -19.22
C VAL A 318 14.75 10.62 -19.28
N ALA A 319 15.76 11.18 -18.61
CA ALA A 319 17.08 10.55 -18.54
C ALA A 319 17.04 9.19 -17.82
N ALA A 320 16.24 9.08 -16.76
CA ALA A 320 16.01 7.83 -16.04
C ALA A 320 15.27 6.80 -16.92
N ALA A 321 14.21 7.22 -17.61
CA ALA A 321 13.42 6.36 -18.51
C ALA A 321 14.29 5.75 -19.63
N GLN A 322 15.19 6.54 -20.24
CA GLN A 322 16.13 6.03 -21.26
C GLN A 322 16.98 4.88 -20.71
N ARG A 323 17.47 5.00 -19.48
CA ARG A 323 18.29 3.98 -18.84
C ARG A 323 17.50 2.75 -18.43
N ILE A 324 16.30 2.95 -17.86
CA ILE A 324 15.43 1.86 -17.42
C ILE A 324 14.96 1.01 -18.61
N LEU A 325 14.49 1.65 -19.70
CA LEU A 325 14.07 0.93 -20.88
C LEU A 325 15.22 0.10 -21.48
N ALA A 326 16.43 0.67 -21.54
CA ALA A 326 17.60 -0.05 -22.02
C ALA A 326 18.03 -1.19 -21.08
N TRP A 327 18.02 -0.94 -19.75
CA TRP A 327 18.39 -1.92 -18.73
C TRP A 327 17.48 -3.15 -18.74
N HIS A 328 16.18 -2.93 -18.90
CA HIS A 328 15.18 -3.99 -18.92
C HIS A 328 14.95 -4.60 -20.33
N GLY A 329 15.72 -4.17 -21.35
CA GLY A 329 15.60 -4.71 -22.69
C GLY A 329 14.24 -4.45 -23.35
N ALA A 330 13.60 -3.32 -23.03
CA ALA A 330 12.33 -2.95 -23.64
C ALA A 330 12.46 -2.84 -25.17
N PRO A 331 11.44 -3.24 -25.97
CA PRO A 331 11.50 -3.13 -27.43
C PRO A 331 11.31 -1.69 -27.94
N VAL A 332 11.30 -0.72 -27.03
CA VAL A 332 11.16 0.71 -27.30
C VAL A 332 12.32 1.49 -26.68
N ARG A 333 12.75 2.56 -27.34
CA ARG A 333 13.79 3.48 -26.85
C ARG A 333 13.38 4.94 -27.08
N ILE A 334 13.88 5.83 -26.25
CA ILE A 334 13.71 7.28 -26.40
C ILE A 334 14.96 7.83 -27.12
N ALA A 335 14.76 8.55 -28.23
CA ALA A 335 15.86 9.09 -29.04
C ALA A 335 15.49 10.42 -29.72
N ASP A 336 16.52 11.16 -30.17
CA ASP A 336 16.35 12.38 -30.99
C ASP A 336 16.07 12.02 -32.46
N ALA A 337 14.98 11.28 -32.68
CA ALA A 337 14.48 10.84 -33.98
C ALA A 337 12.94 10.86 -33.94
N PRO A 338 12.26 10.95 -35.10
CA PRO A 338 10.80 10.87 -35.12
C PRO A 338 10.28 9.61 -34.45
N THR A 339 9.12 9.69 -33.82
CA THR A 339 8.42 8.54 -33.25
C THR A 339 8.12 7.53 -34.35
N ASP A 340 8.58 6.29 -34.17
CA ASP A 340 8.34 5.16 -35.06
C ASP A 340 8.01 3.92 -34.23
N LEU A 341 6.76 3.47 -34.32
CA LEU A 341 6.23 2.33 -33.58
C LEU A 341 6.14 1.05 -34.43
N THR A 342 6.65 1.06 -35.66
CA THR A 342 6.54 -0.07 -36.61
C THR A 342 7.11 -1.37 -36.03
N ASP A 343 8.19 -1.27 -35.27
CA ASP A 343 8.86 -2.42 -34.63
C ASP A 343 8.33 -2.74 -33.21
N LEU A 344 7.28 -2.07 -32.73
CA LEU A 344 6.68 -2.38 -31.43
C LEU A 344 5.85 -3.67 -31.56
N PRO A 345 6.16 -4.75 -30.82
CA PRO A 345 5.39 -5.97 -30.89
C PRO A 345 3.92 -5.73 -30.46
N GLU A 346 2.97 -6.28 -31.20
CA GLU A 346 1.52 -6.08 -30.93
C GLU A 346 1.11 -6.51 -29.49
N ASP A 347 1.77 -7.55 -28.98
CA ASP A 347 1.49 -8.08 -27.64
C ASP A 347 2.21 -7.32 -26.53
N TRP A 348 3.15 -6.41 -26.86
CA TRP A 348 3.92 -5.67 -25.83
C TRP A 348 3.06 -4.82 -24.92
N LEU A 349 1.96 -4.27 -25.44
CA LEU A 349 1.00 -3.49 -24.67
C LEU A 349 -0.03 -4.33 -23.91
N LYS A 350 0.15 -5.66 -23.84
CA LYS A 350 -0.72 -6.61 -23.13
C LYS A 350 0.04 -7.30 -22.00
N PRO A 351 -0.65 -7.81 -20.97
CA PRO A 351 -0.01 -8.58 -19.92
C PRO A 351 0.60 -9.88 -20.46
N ASP A 352 1.62 -10.38 -19.79
CA ASP A 352 2.22 -11.69 -19.99
C ASP A 352 2.20 -12.49 -18.67
N ASP A 353 2.75 -13.71 -18.68
CA ASP A 353 2.76 -14.59 -17.51
C ASP A 353 3.38 -13.95 -16.27
N SER A 354 4.34 -13.02 -16.44
CA SER A 354 4.97 -12.33 -15.32
C SER A 354 4.00 -11.40 -14.59
N ILE A 355 2.99 -10.86 -15.27
CA ILE A 355 1.94 -10.04 -14.65
C ILE A 355 0.94 -10.93 -13.87
N TYR A 356 0.58 -12.10 -14.40
CA TYR A 356 -0.29 -13.03 -13.70
C TYR A 356 0.36 -13.59 -12.41
N GLU A 357 1.69 -13.74 -12.38
CA GLU A 357 2.42 -14.06 -11.14
C GLU A 357 2.25 -12.96 -10.06
N LEU A 358 2.15 -11.68 -10.45
CA LEU A 358 1.89 -10.57 -9.51
C LEU A 358 0.47 -10.66 -8.92
N TRP A 359 -0.52 -11.09 -9.71
CA TRP A 359 -1.87 -11.28 -9.20
C TRP A 359 -1.90 -12.31 -8.07
N GLU A 360 -1.23 -13.45 -8.26
CA GLU A 360 -1.15 -14.48 -7.22
C GLU A 360 -0.41 -13.98 -5.97
N ARG A 361 0.63 -13.18 -6.15
CA ARG A 361 1.38 -12.57 -5.02
C ARG A 361 0.50 -11.60 -4.21
N ASN A 362 -0.35 -10.78 -4.85
CA ASN A 362 -1.25 -9.91 -4.12
C ASN A 362 -2.41 -10.68 -3.47
N ARG A 363 -3.00 -11.67 -4.14
CA ARG A 363 -4.05 -12.50 -3.56
C ARG A 363 -3.59 -13.30 -2.35
N TYR A 364 -2.29 -13.58 -2.26
CA TYR A 364 -1.68 -14.30 -1.14
C TYR A 364 -0.44 -13.56 -0.61
N PRO A 365 -0.62 -12.48 0.18
CA PRO A 365 0.46 -11.60 0.60
C PRO A 365 1.31 -12.15 1.76
N TRP A 366 1.19 -13.44 2.10
CA TRP A 366 1.87 -14.06 3.23
C TRP A 366 3.18 -14.76 2.85
N ARG A 367 3.77 -14.38 1.72
CA ARG A 367 5.05 -14.94 1.23
C ARG A 367 6.03 -13.83 0.89
N VAL A 368 7.23 -13.94 1.45
CA VAL A 368 8.36 -13.03 1.18
C VAL A 368 9.37 -13.73 0.30
N ASP A 369 9.78 -13.11 -0.80
CA ASP A 369 10.69 -13.67 -1.78
C ASP A 369 12.10 -13.03 -1.65
N PHE A 370 13.14 -13.87 -1.69
CA PHE A 370 14.55 -13.50 -1.65
C PHE A 370 15.25 -14.05 -2.89
N ALA A 371 15.72 -13.17 -3.77
CA ALA A 371 16.47 -13.54 -4.95
C ALA A 371 17.96 -13.60 -4.60
N LEU A 372 18.44 -14.77 -4.17
CA LEU A 372 19.87 -15.05 -3.98
C LEU A 372 20.49 -15.50 -5.31
N ASN A 373 21.82 -15.42 -5.45
CA ASN A 373 22.47 -15.63 -6.74
C ASN A 373 22.07 -16.95 -7.42
N ALA A 374 22.30 -18.07 -6.77
CA ALA A 374 22.06 -19.40 -7.35
C ALA A 374 20.63 -19.93 -7.10
N VAL A 375 19.96 -19.45 -6.07
CA VAL A 375 18.66 -19.95 -5.64
C VAL A 375 17.72 -18.81 -5.27
N GLN A 376 16.46 -18.89 -5.70
CA GLN A 376 15.39 -18.07 -5.12
C GLN A 376 14.84 -18.80 -3.90
N VAL A 377 14.72 -18.08 -2.80
CA VAL A 377 14.14 -18.57 -1.54
C VAL A 377 12.87 -17.78 -1.28
N SER A 378 11.77 -18.47 -0.98
CA SER A 378 10.53 -17.82 -0.57
C SER A 378 10.10 -18.35 0.80
N VAL A 379 9.85 -17.44 1.73
CA VAL A 379 9.32 -17.76 3.07
C VAL A 379 7.81 -17.59 3.04
N ASP A 380 7.08 -18.69 3.11
CA ASP A 380 5.62 -18.72 3.16
C ASP A 380 5.18 -18.91 4.62
N TYR A 381 4.54 -17.91 5.17
CA TYR A 381 4.08 -17.88 6.56
C TYR A 381 2.77 -18.66 6.82
N LYS A 382 2.14 -19.19 5.79
CA LYS A 382 0.85 -19.89 5.89
C LYS A 382 -0.22 -19.05 6.60
N GLY A 383 -0.31 -17.78 6.25
CA GLY A 383 -1.19 -16.77 6.86
C GLY A 383 -0.41 -15.73 7.67
N LEU A 384 -1.02 -15.15 8.68
CA LEU A 384 -0.43 -14.08 9.49
C LEU A 384 0.95 -14.44 10.04
N PRO A 385 1.92 -13.51 10.07
CA PRO A 385 3.28 -13.75 10.58
C PRO A 385 3.33 -13.74 12.12
N THR A 386 2.31 -14.31 12.77
CA THR A 386 2.14 -14.25 14.22
C THR A 386 2.40 -15.58 14.90
N VAL A 387 2.75 -15.52 16.18
CA VAL A 387 3.01 -16.67 17.05
C VAL A 387 2.49 -16.44 18.46
N ASN A 388 2.10 -17.53 19.12
CA ASN A 388 1.82 -17.57 20.54
C ASN A 388 2.43 -18.85 21.17
N PRO A 389 2.53 -18.95 22.51
CA PRO A 389 3.13 -20.10 23.17
C PRO A 389 2.32 -21.40 23.10
N GLU A 390 1.02 -21.32 22.80
CA GLU A 390 0.09 -22.44 22.86
C GLU A 390 0.02 -23.22 21.55
N VAL A 391 0.30 -22.54 20.42
CA VAL A 391 0.16 -23.10 19.06
C VAL A 391 1.47 -22.94 18.29
N ALA A 392 2.00 -24.04 17.79
CA ALA A 392 3.17 -24.03 16.92
C ALA A 392 2.83 -23.42 15.57
N LYS A 393 3.74 -22.60 15.04
CA LYS A 393 3.67 -21.96 13.73
C LYS A 393 4.43 -22.78 12.69
N THR A 394 3.78 -23.15 11.60
CA THR A 394 4.47 -23.72 10.43
C THR A 394 4.81 -22.60 9.44
N VAL A 395 6.07 -22.57 9.00
CA VAL A 395 6.52 -21.80 7.84
C VAL A 395 7.07 -22.76 6.79
N THR A 396 6.83 -22.46 5.52
CA THR A 396 7.37 -23.26 4.42
C THR A 396 8.43 -22.45 3.69
N ILE A 397 9.62 -23.04 3.56
CA ILE A 397 10.72 -22.46 2.77
C ILE A 397 10.67 -23.09 1.37
N TRP A 398 10.27 -22.31 0.39
CA TRP A 398 10.30 -22.71 -1.01
C TRP A 398 11.65 -22.35 -1.62
N LEU A 399 12.20 -23.27 -2.41
CA LEU A 399 13.49 -23.14 -3.07
C LEU A 399 13.31 -23.34 -4.56
N ARG A 400 13.80 -22.41 -5.38
CA ARG A 400 13.79 -22.52 -6.85
C ARG A 400 15.21 -22.37 -7.36
N ASN A 401 15.70 -23.37 -8.10
CA ASN A 401 17.01 -23.32 -8.74
C ASN A 401 17.01 -22.28 -9.87
N ARG A 402 18.00 -21.40 -9.89
CA ARG A 402 18.21 -20.38 -10.94
C ARG A 402 19.29 -20.77 -11.95
N GLU A 403 20.06 -21.84 -11.64
CA GLU A 403 21.20 -22.28 -12.39
C GLU A 403 20.88 -23.44 -13.35
N PRO A 404 21.59 -23.56 -14.48
CA PRO A 404 21.43 -24.65 -15.43
C PRO A 404 22.05 -25.98 -14.97
N VAL A 405 22.45 -26.09 -13.71
CA VAL A 405 23.02 -27.29 -13.07
C VAL A 405 22.24 -27.67 -11.81
N PRO A 406 22.24 -28.94 -11.42
CA PRO A 406 21.64 -29.34 -10.14
C PRO A 406 22.32 -28.66 -8.95
N LEU A 407 21.57 -28.32 -7.91
CA LEU A 407 22.09 -27.73 -6.68
C LEU A 407 21.73 -28.60 -5.47
N SER A 408 22.67 -28.78 -4.55
CA SER A 408 22.40 -29.26 -3.21
C SER A 408 22.22 -28.06 -2.29
N VAL A 409 21.05 -27.93 -1.67
CA VAL A 409 20.73 -26.81 -0.77
C VAL A 409 20.52 -27.35 0.64
N THR A 410 21.26 -26.81 1.58
CA THR A 410 21.09 -27.10 3.02
C THR A 410 20.57 -25.85 3.73
N LEU A 411 19.48 -26.02 4.46
CA LEU A 411 18.90 -25.02 5.35
C LEU A 411 19.25 -25.37 6.79
N SER A 412 19.63 -24.36 7.59
CA SER A 412 19.81 -24.51 9.03
C SER A 412 19.34 -23.26 9.75
N TRP A 413 18.86 -23.41 10.99
CA TRP A 413 18.24 -22.33 11.74
C TRP A 413 19.11 -21.84 12.89
N ASP A 414 19.26 -20.53 13.00
CA ASP A 414 19.78 -19.88 14.20
C ASP A 414 18.64 -19.77 15.22
N VAL A 415 18.53 -20.79 16.07
CA VAL A 415 17.40 -20.92 17.01
C VAL A 415 17.63 -20.04 18.25
N PRO A 416 16.79 -19.01 18.50
CA PRO A 416 16.94 -18.17 19.67
C PRO A 416 16.67 -18.95 20.98
N SER A 417 17.23 -18.45 22.11
CA SER A 417 17.00 -19.07 23.41
C SER A 417 15.52 -19.16 23.75
N GLY A 418 15.09 -20.35 24.20
CA GLY A 418 13.69 -20.61 24.55
C GLY A 418 12.79 -21.01 23.38
N TRP A 419 13.21 -20.80 22.13
CA TRP A 419 12.49 -21.24 20.94
C TRP A 419 12.82 -22.68 20.57
N ARG A 420 11.95 -23.33 19.82
CA ARG A 420 12.21 -24.64 19.21
C ARG A 420 11.83 -24.57 17.73
N ILE A 421 12.63 -25.19 16.87
CA ILE A 421 12.38 -25.27 15.42
C ILE A 421 12.69 -26.70 14.99
N GLU A 422 11.75 -27.29 14.26
CA GLU A 422 11.88 -28.66 13.75
C GLU A 422 11.50 -28.70 12.26
N PRO A 423 12.41 -29.25 11.43
CA PRO A 423 13.75 -29.71 11.72
C PRO A 423 14.74 -28.53 11.87
N VAL A 424 15.77 -28.67 12.71
CA VAL A 424 16.83 -27.66 12.89
C VAL A 424 17.67 -27.48 11.62
N SER A 425 17.81 -28.55 10.82
CA SER A 425 18.50 -28.52 9.54
C SER A 425 17.86 -29.50 8.56
N SER A 426 17.86 -29.13 7.28
CA SER A 426 17.36 -29.97 6.19
C SER A 426 18.17 -29.77 4.92
N SER A 427 18.32 -30.83 4.13
CA SER A 427 18.99 -30.75 2.83
C SER A 427 18.08 -31.26 1.73
N VAL A 428 18.08 -30.57 0.60
CA VAL A 428 17.32 -30.92 -0.60
C VAL A 428 18.20 -30.80 -1.85
N THR A 429 17.93 -31.65 -2.84
CA THR A 429 18.55 -31.52 -4.15
C THR A 429 17.55 -30.91 -5.13
N LEU A 430 17.92 -29.81 -5.76
CA LEU A 430 17.15 -29.14 -6.80
C LEU A 430 17.68 -29.59 -8.17
N PRO A 431 16.85 -30.10 -9.07
CA PRO A 431 17.26 -30.36 -10.46
C PRO A 431 17.77 -29.09 -11.14
N ALA A 432 18.51 -29.25 -12.23
CA ALA A 432 18.91 -28.13 -13.06
C ALA A 432 17.68 -27.36 -13.57
N LYS A 433 17.79 -26.03 -13.64
CA LYS A 433 16.80 -25.20 -14.31
C LYS A 433 16.83 -25.52 -15.81
N ALA A 434 15.75 -26.10 -16.35
CA ALA A 434 15.55 -26.29 -17.77
C ALA A 434 14.36 -25.47 -18.26
N VAL A 435 14.33 -25.09 -19.54
CA VAL A 435 13.20 -24.39 -20.14
C VAL A 435 11.94 -25.24 -20.00
N GLY A 436 10.90 -24.65 -19.42
CA GLY A 436 9.60 -25.34 -19.21
C GLY A 436 9.54 -26.29 -18.00
N THR A 437 10.58 -26.35 -17.15
CA THR A 437 10.56 -27.16 -15.91
C THR A 437 10.64 -26.27 -14.67
N ASN A 438 9.75 -26.55 -13.70
CA ASN A 438 9.83 -25.94 -12.37
C ASN A 438 10.81 -26.74 -11.50
N SER A 439 12.05 -26.27 -11.37
CA SER A 439 13.03 -26.83 -10.45
C SER A 439 12.81 -26.27 -9.05
N ILE A 440 11.74 -26.74 -8.38
CA ILE A 440 11.26 -26.25 -7.09
C ILE A 440 11.25 -27.40 -6.08
N ALA A 441 11.69 -27.10 -4.86
CA ALA A 441 11.44 -27.94 -3.68
C ALA A 441 10.98 -27.06 -2.51
N HIS A 442 10.49 -27.68 -1.45
CA HIS A 442 10.14 -26.98 -0.22
C HIS A 442 10.54 -27.76 1.02
N VAL A 443 10.68 -27.04 2.11
CA VAL A 443 10.91 -27.59 3.46
C VAL A 443 9.97 -26.87 4.41
N ASP A 444 9.20 -27.64 5.18
CA ASP A 444 8.40 -27.10 6.27
C ASP A 444 9.25 -27.02 7.53
N ALA A 445 9.12 -25.92 8.26
CA ALA A 445 9.70 -25.73 9.58
C ALA A 445 8.60 -25.40 10.59
N VAL A 446 8.52 -26.18 11.65
CA VAL A 446 7.58 -25.97 12.76
C VAL A 446 8.29 -25.19 13.85
N ILE A 447 7.76 -24.02 14.18
CA ILE A 447 8.33 -23.07 15.13
C ILE A 447 7.45 -23.02 16.36
N GLN A 448 8.02 -23.33 17.53
CA GLN A 448 7.37 -23.20 18.83
C GLN A 448 7.95 -22.01 19.59
N ALA A 449 7.09 -21.04 19.93
CA ALA A 449 7.46 -19.86 20.69
C ALA A 449 7.63 -20.16 22.19
N PRO A 450 8.46 -19.38 22.93
CA PRO A 450 8.64 -19.51 24.37
C PRO A 450 7.43 -19.01 25.16
N ALA A 451 7.28 -19.44 26.41
CA ALA A 451 6.23 -18.95 27.31
C ALA A 451 6.32 -17.42 27.56
N GLN A 452 7.54 -16.89 27.65
CA GLN A 452 7.80 -15.46 27.69
C GLN A 452 8.02 -14.94 26.27
N LEU A 453 6.93 -14.63 25.61
CA LEU A 453 6.90 -14.25 24.21
C LEU A 453 7.35 -12.79 24.02
N PRO A 454 8.38 -12.49 23.21
CA PRO A 454 8.72 -11.11 22.87
C PRO A 454 7.68 -10.51 21.91
N GLN A 455 7.63 -9.17 21.79
CA GLN A 455 6.74 -8.50 20.82
C GLN A 455 7.11 -8.86 19.39
N THR A 456 8.40 -8.95 19.10
CA THR A 456 8.90 -9.32 17.77
C THR A 456 10.11 -10.24 17.91
N GLN A 457 10.27 -11.16 16.96
CA GLN A 457 11.44 -12.01 16.85
C GLN A 457 11.80 -12.25 15.40
N THR A 458 13.02 -11.96 15.01
CA THR A 458 13.57 -12.44 13.73
C THR A 458 14.38 -13.71 13.99
N ILE A 459 14.06 -14.76 13.26
CA ILE A 459 14.78 -16.04 13.23
C ILE A 459 15.48 -16.12 11.88
N TRP A 460 16.75 -16.50 11.90
CA TRP A 460 17.55 -16.54 10.67
C TRP A 460 17.68 -17.97 10.15
N CYS A 461 17.33 -18.14 8.88
CA CYS A 461 17.56 -19.37 8.13
C CYS A 461 18.85 -19.22 7.32
N GLN A 462 19.89 -19.95 7.70
CA GLN A 462 21.12 -20.04 6.93
C GLN A 462 20.88 -20.93 5.70
N VAL A 463 21.32 -20.46 4.54
CA VAL A 463 21.20 -21.19 3.29
C VAL A 463 22.59 -21.51 2.77
N MET A 464 22.87 -22.78 2.55
CA MET A 464 24.11 -23.22 1.91
C MET A 464 23.80 -23.89 0.57
N VAL A 465 24.53 -23.52 -0.47
CA VAL A 465 24.44 -24.11 -1.79
C VAL A 465 25.75 -24.80 -2.13
N ASN A 466 25.71 -26.10 -2.40
CA ASN A 466 26.88 -26.92 -2.66
C ASN A 466 27.96 -26.74 -1.57
N GLU A 467 27.56 -26.84 -0.30
CA GLU A 467 28.40 -26.68 0.91
C GLU A 467 29.01 -25.27 1.10
N ARG A 468 28.53 -24.27 0.39
CA ARG A 468 28.97 -22.86 0.53
C ARG A 468 27.79 -21.99 0.97
N PRO A 469 27.98 -21.05 1.92
CA PRO A 469 26.94 -20.11 2.28
C PRO A 469 26.62 -19.19 1.08
N VAL A 470 25.34 -18.82 0.98
CA VAL A 470 24.91 -17.75 0.09
C VAL A 470 25.23 -16.37 0.71
N GLU A 471 24.94 -15.30 -0.03
CA GLU A 471 25.31 -13.92 0.34
C GLU A 471 24.72 -13.45 1.66
N MET A 472 23.57 -13.99 2.05
CA MET A 472 22.87 -13.60 3.28
C MET A 472 22.01 -14.73 3.86
N ALA A 473 21.84 -14.74 5.15
CA ALA A 473 20.79 -15.54 5.80
C ALA A 473 19.42 -14.95 5.50
N VAL A 474 18.41 -15.80 5.42
CA VAL A 474 17.02 -15.40 5.16
C VAL A 474 16.31 -15.10 6.48
N PRO A 475 15.80 -13.87 6.69
CA PRO A 475 15.08 -13.53 7.90
C PRO A 475 13.65 -14.08 7.86
N VAL A 476 13.22 -14.66 8.98
CA VAL A 476 11.83 -15.01 9.26
C VAL A 476 11.38 -14.17 10.45
N ALA A 477 10.72 -13.05 10.16
CA ALA A 477 10.22 -12.15 11.19
C ALA A 477 8.85 -12.61 11.70
N LEU A 478 8.70 -12.68 13.02
CA LEU A 478 7.50 -13.13 13.70
C LEU A 478 7.03 -12.10 14.72
N ILE A 479 5.74 -11.90 14.82
CA ILE A 479 5.08 -11.00 15.75
C ILE A 479 4.41 -11.82 16.85
N GLY A 480 4.68 -11.48 18.10
CA GLY A 480 3.99 -12.08 19.24
C GLY A 480 2.54 -11.61 19.31
N GLU A 481 1.62 -12.56 19.43
CA GLU A 481 0.20 -12.24 19.62
C GLU A 481 -0.03 -11.54 20.96
N ARG A 482 -1.01 -10.64 21.00
CA ARG A 482 -1.39 -9.87 22.19
C ARG A 482 -2.11 -10.78 23.17
N LYS A 483 -1.65 -10.79 24.42
CA LYS A 483 -2.22 -11.64 25.50
C LYS A 483 -3.30 -10.89 26.25
N TRP A 484 -4.53 -11.30 26.08
CA TRP A 484 -5.70 -10.74 26.73
C TRP A 484 -6.26 -11.68 27.82
N LEU A 485 -6.79 -11.11 28.88
CA LEU A 485 -7.75 -11.77 29.77
C LEU A 485 -9.15 -11.26 29.44
N VAL A 486 -10.08 -12.17 29.18
CA VAL A 486 -11.44 -11.85 28.74
C VAL A 486 -12.45 -12.61 29.56
N ARG A 487 -13.55 -11.94 29.94
CA ARG A 487 -14.76 -12.58 30.47
C ARG A 487 -16.01 -11.97 29.85
N VAL A 488 -17.07 -12.79 29.76
CA VAL A 488 -18.34 -12.40 29.14
C VAL A 488 -19.45 -12.57 30.15
N ASN A 489 -20.31 -11.56 30.30
CA ASN A 489 -21.48 -11.55 31.20
C ASN A 489 -21.15 -11.98 32.64
N GLY A 490 -19.99 -11.55 33.17
CA GLY A 490 -19.57 -11.86 34.53
C GLY A 490 -19.11 -13.32 34.76
N GLY A 491 -18.89 -14.10 33.70
CA GLY A 491 -18.33 -15.46 33.78
C GLY A 491 -16.85 -15.48 34.20
N ASP A 492 -16.21 -16.64 34.05
CA ASP A 492 -14.81 -16.81 34.41
C ASP A 492 -13.87 -16.11 33.41
N TRP A 493 -12.74 -15.63 33.94
CA TRP A 493 -11.66 -15.09 33.12
C TRP A 493 -10.94 -16.18 32.33
N ARG A 494 -10.68 -15.93 31.04
CA ARG A 494 -9.89 -16.82 30.19
C ARG A 494 -8.82 -16.05 29.43
N THR A 495 -7.72 -16.69 29.11
CA THR A 495 -6.68 -16.14 28.23
C THR A 495 -7.13 -16.24 26.77
N GLU A 496 -6.91 -15.17 26.02
CA GLU A 496 -7.11 -15.09 24.58
C GLU A 496 -5.85 -14.51 23.93
N TRP A 497 -5.38 -15.13 22.86
CA TRP A 497 -4.27 -14.64 22.05
C TRP A 497 -4.85 -13.98 20.80
N ILE A 498 -4.52 -12.71 20.58
CA ILE A 498 -5.08 -11.90 19.50
C ILE A 498 -3.94 -11.44 18.58
N PRO A 499 -3.96 -11.81 17.29
CA PRO A 499 -2.86 -11.56 16.39
C PRO A 499 -2.70 -10.09 15.97
N GLU A 500 -3.80 -9.31 15.97
CA GLU A 500 -3.90 -7.97 15.39
C GLU A 500 -4.44 -6.93 16.38
N SER A 501 -4.53 -5.67 15.94
CA SER A 501 -5.10 -4.58 16.76
C SER A 501 -6.62 -4.63 16.86
N GLN A 502 -7.28 -5.26 15.90
CA GLN A 502 -8.72 -5.50 15.91
C GLN A 502 -9.08 -6.54 16.97
N LEU A 503 -10.10 -6.24 17.76
CA LEU A 503 -10.62 -7.18 18.76
C LEU A 503 -11.70 -8.07 18.15
N PRO A 504 -11.67 -9.39 18.34
CA PRO A 504 -12.68 -10.31 17.79
C PRO A 504 -13.97 -10.30 18.61
N LEU A 505 -14.59 -9.11 18.77
CA LEU A 505 -15.72 -8.88 19.68
C LEU A 505 -16.92 -9.75 19.34
N GLU A 506 -17.25 -9.92 18.06
CA GLU A 506 -18.37 -10.77 17.65
C GLU A 506 -18.16 -12.24 18.06
N ARG A 507 -16.92 -12.72 18.03
CA ARG A 507 -16.56 -14.06 18.56
C ARG A 507 -16.73 -14.12 20.08
N TRP A 508 -16.33 -13.08 20.80
CA TRP A 508 -16.45 -13.02 22.26
C TRP A 508 -17.90 -12.95 22.71
N PHE A 509 -18.71 -12.14 22.04
CA PHE A 509 -20.16 -12.04 22.31
C PHE A 509 -20.98 -13.24 21.83
N GLY A 510 -20.41 -14.06 20.91
CA GLY A 510 -21.16 -15.13 20.26
C GLY A 510 -22.37 -14.65 19.46
N GLY A 511 -22.28 -13.42 18.92
CA GLY A 511 -23.35 -12.78 18.16
C GLY A 511 -24.55 -12.33 19.00
N LYS A 512 -24.45 -12.31 20.34
CA LYS A 512 -25.57 -12.00 21.27
C LYS A 512 -25.34 -10.69 22.03
N PRO A 513 -26.40 -10.00 22.46
CA PRO A 513 -26.29 -8.90 23.42
C PRO A 513 -25.61 -9.35 24.71
N GLY A 514 -24.84 -8.44 25.33
CA GLY A 514 -24.15 -8.73 26.57
C GLY A 514 -23.05 -7.74 26.90
N VAL A 515 -22.22 -8.11 27.87
CA VAL A 515 -21.09 -7.32 28.34
C VAL A 515 -19.81 -8.15 28.22
N VAL A 516 -18.80 -7.59 27.58
CA VAL A 516 -17.44 -8.12 27.58
C VAL A 516 -16.58 -7.24 28.48
N GLU A 517 -15.84 -7.87 29.39
CA GLU A 517 -14.75 -7.25 30.13
C GLU A 517 -13.44 -7.87 29.65
N ALA A 518 -12.46 -7.03 29.35
CA ALA A 518 -11.17 -7.47 28.84
C ALA A 518 -10.03 -6.68 29.48
N LYS A 519 -8.90 -7.34 29.69
CA LYS A 519 -7.68 -6.74 30.25
C LYS A 519 -6.47 -7.12 29.42
N ILE A 520 -5.59 -6.14 29.22
CA ILE A 520 -4.27 -6.35 28.63
C ILE A 520 -3.23 -5.55 29.40
N TRP A 521 -2.02 -6.07 29.49
CA TRP A 521 -0.89 -5.35 30.07
C TRP A 521 0.05 -4.88 28.96
N VAL A 522 0.49 -3.63 29.13
CA VAL A 522 1.44 -2.98 28.22
C VAL A 522 2.74 -2.75 28.99
N TRP A 523 3.81 -3.38 28.58
CA TRP A 523 5.12 -3.08 29.11
C TRP A 523 5.78 -1.96 28.32
N SER A 524 6.32 -0.95 29.01
CA SER A 524 7.04 0.17 28.43
C SER A 524 8.49 0.19 28.91
N PRO A 525 9.49 0.39 28.01
CA PRO A 525 10.89 0.46 28.39
C PRO A 525 11.26 1.71 29.18
N ARG A 526 10.41 2.75 29.13
CA ARG A 526 10.60 4.05 29.77
C ARG A 526 9.27 4.69 30.17
N GLN A 527 9.32 5.69 31.00
CA GLN A 527 8.18 6.58 31.18
C GLN A 527 8.01 7.43 29.92
N GLN A 528 6.78 7.48 29.38
CA GLN A 528 6.47 8.26 28.16
C GLN A 528 4.99 8.62 28.08
N ARG A 529 4.70 9.73 27.38
CA ARG A 529 3.34 10.07 26.97
C ARG A 529 2.96 9.29 25.76
N VAL A 530 1.75 8.77 25.75
CA VAL A 530 1.19 8.04 24.62
C VAL A 530 -0.27 8.39 24.41
N VAL A 531 -0.78 8.19 23.20
CA VAL A 531 -2.22 8.23 22.95
C VAL A 531 -2.73 6.80 22.85
N ILE A 532 -3.71 6.47 23.68
CA ILE A 532 -4.50 5.25 23.54
C ILE A 532 -5.67 5.57 22.64
N GLY A 533 -5.77 4.87 21.51
CA GLY A 533 -6.93 4.89 20.62
C GLY A 533 -7.77 3.63 20.82
N PHE A 534 -9.07 3.85 21.04
CA PHE A 534 -10.04 2.76 21.09
C PHE A 534 -11.26 3.09 20.24
N PRO A 535 -11.08 3.17 18.89
CA PRO A 535 -12.23 3.30 18.00
C PRO A 535 -13.14 2.07 18.15
N CYS A 536 -14.40 2.33 18.55
CA CYS A 536 -15.40 1.29 18.83
C CYS A 536 -16.80 1.82 18.53
N ASN A 537 -17.65 1.05 17.86
CA ASN A 537 -19.02 1.43 17.52
C ASN A 537 -20.06 0.96 18.56
N ALA A 538 -19.63 0.64 19.77
CA ALA A 538 -20.48 0.29 20.90
C ALA A 538 -20.24 1.19 22.10
N ALA A 539 -21.12 1.13 23.10
CA ALA A 539 -20.87 1.73 24.40
C ALA A 539 -19.68 1.03 25.08
N PHE A 540 -18.70 1.81 25.56
CA PHE A 540 -17.55 1.25 26.24
C PHE A 540 -16.98 2.17 27.31
N LYS A 541 -16.23 1.57 28.22
CA LYS A 541 -15.41 2.22 29.23
C LYS A 541 -13.99 1.66 29.14
N LEU A 542 -12.99 2.53 29.14
CA LEU A 542 -11.58 2.17 29.18
C LEU A 542 -10.91 2.81 30.40
N GLU A 543 -10.26 1.98 31.20
CA GLU A 543 -9.43 2.41 32.31
C GLU A 543 -7.96 2.12 32.00
N PHE A 544 -7.09 3.07 32.37
CA PHE A 544 -5.64 2.92 32.29
C PHE A 544 -5.03 3.03 33.70
N ASN A 545 -4.37 1.98 34.16
CA ASN A 545 -3.84 1.88 35.53
C ASN A 545 -4.89 2.19 36.62
N GLY A 546 -6.13 1.72 36.42
CA GLY A 546 -7.27 1.93 37.34
C GLY A 546 -7.93 3.30 37.26
N THR A 547 -7.49 4.17 36.35
CA THR A 547 -8.12 5.48 36.12
C THR A 547 -8.94 5.43 34.84
N GLU A 548 -10.21 5.84 34.89
CA GLU A 548 -11.05 5.99 33.71
C GLU A 548 -10.50 7.09 32.79
N VAL A 549 -10.19 6.73 31.54
CA VAL A 549 -9.63 7.66 30.55
C VAL A 549 -10.54 7.84 29.33
N LEU A 550 -11.37 6.85 29.01
CA LEU A 550 -12.39 6.94 27.95
C LEU A 550 -13.69 6.33 28.43
N ASN A 551 -14.81 6.99 28.12
CA ASN A 551 -16.16 6.49 28.40
C ASN A 551 -17.09 7.09 27.33
N THR A 552 -17.68 6.26 26.48
CA THR A 552 -18.57 6.72 25.44
C THR A 552 -19.81 5.84 25.29
N HIS A 553 -20.89 6.48 24.84
CA HIS A 553 -22.16 5.85 24.55
C HIS A 553 -22.61 6.08 23.09
N GLN A 554 -21.69 6.47 22.21
CA GLN A 554 -22.01 6.74 20.81
C GLN A 554 -21.82 5.49 19.95
N PRO A 555 -22.91 4.79 19.56
CA PRO A 555 -22.80 3.47 18.91
C PRO A 555 -22.82 3.52 17.39
N ASP A 556 -22.76 4.66 16.72
CA ASP A 556 -22.98 4.72 15.28
C ASP A 556 -21.95 5.59 14.54
N PHE A 557 -20.75 5.04 14.36
CA PHE A 557 -19.75 5.60 13.44
C PHE A 557 -18.99 4.48 12.71
N LEU A 558 -18.33 4.83 11.61
CA LEU A 558 -17.41 3.90 10.93
C LEU A 558 -16.18 3.71 11.80
N VAL A 559 -15.98 2.49 12.29
CA VAL A 559 -14.77 2.15 13.04
C VAL A 559 -13.59 2.08 12.07
N ARG A 560 -12.60 2.94 12.30
CA ARG A 560 -11.37 3.00 11.51
C ARG A 560 -10.17 2.69 12.41
N PRO A 561 -9.24 1.85 11.98
CA PRO A 561 -8.02 1.59 12.76
C PRO A 561 -7.03 2.76 12.63
N GLY A 562 -7.37 3.92 13.18
CA GLY A 562 -6.58 5.15 13.11
C GLY A 562 -7.18 6.26 13.94
N GLN A 563 -6.57 7.44 13.90
CA GLN A 563 -6.95 8.60 14.73
C GLN A 563 -7.97 9.53 14.05
N GLN A 564 -8.80 9.00 13.17
CA GLN A 564 -9.80 9.75 12.40
C GLN A 564 -11.23 9.58 12.95
N GLY A 565 -11.36 9.22 14.20
CA GLY A 565 -12.65 9.04 14.86
C GLY A 565 -13.04 10.21 15.78
N PRO A 566 -14.17 10.13 16.49
CA PRO A 566 -14.54 11.09 17.51
C PRO A 566 -13.48 11.21 18.61
N ALA A 567 -13.21 12.42 19.08
CA ALA A 567 -12.24 12.67 20.15
C ALA A 567 -12.50 11.86 21.44
N SER A 568 -13.75 11.41 21.66
CA SER A 568 -14.14 10.53 22.76
C SER A 568 -13.56 9.12 22.72
N HIS A 569 -12.88 8.75 21.63
CA HIS A 569 -12.26 7.44 21.43
C HIS A 569 -10.72 7.45 21.57
N TYR A 570 -10.14 8.59 21.96
CA TYR A 570 -8.70 8.79 22.07
C TYR A 570 -8.34 9.53 23.35
N ALA A 571 -7.40 9.00 24.12
CA ALA A 571 -6.94 9.63 25.34
C ALA A 571 -5.41 9.67 25.42
N GLN A 572 -4.86 10.83 25.76
CA GLN A 572 -3.44 10.95 26.10
C GLN A 572 -3.24 10.51 27.55
N VAL A 573 -2.29 9.61 27.76
CA VAL A 573 -1.96 9.07 29.09
C VAL A 573 -0.45 9.09 29.35
N GLU A 574 -0.07 9.09 30.63
CA GLU A 574 1.32 8.89 31.07
C GLU A 574 1.54 7.39 31.32
N MET A 575 2.30 6.75 30.45
CA MET A 575 2.72 5.36 30.59
C MET A 575 3.96 5.32 31.48
N LYS A 576 3.91 4.60 32.61
CA LYS A 576 5.09 4.40 33.46
C LYS A 576 6.07 3.39 32.85
N GLN A 577 7.34 3.45 33.21
CA GLN A 577 8.28 2.38 32.91
C GLN A 577 7.82 1.07 33.58
N GLY A 578 7.89 -0.04 32.85
CA GLY A 578 7.38 -1.34 33.28
C GLY A 578 5.91 -1.55 32.88
N TRP A 579 5.18 -2.34 33.66
CA TRP A 579 3.81 -2.77 33.33
C TRP A 579 2.76 -1.71 33.59
N ASN A 580 1.87 -1.55 32.62
CA ASN A 580 0.67 -0.71 32.68
C ASN A 580 -0.55 -1.56 32.31
N GLU A 581 -1.66 -1.42 33.05
CA GLU A 581 -2.89 -2.16 32.79
C GLU A 581 -3.88 -1.32 31.97
N VAL A 582 -4.44 -1.93 30.93
CA VAL A 582 -5.62 -1.43 30.22
C VAL A 582 -6.78 -2.36 30.52
N SER A 583 -7.86 -1.81 31.07
CA SER A 583 -9.10 -2.53 31.34
C SER A 583 -10.22 -1.96 30.50
N LEU A 584 -10.99 -2.84 29.84
CA LEU A 584 -12.10 -2.53 28.98
C LEU A 584 -13.39 -3.13 29.51
N ARG A 585 -14.49 -2.39 29.36
CA ARG A 585 -15.84 -2.90 29.49
C ARG A 585 -16.64 -2.42 28.27
N ILE A 586 -17.16 -3.35 27.47
CA ILE A 586 -17.84 -3.09 26.20
C ILE A 586 -19.24 -3.70 26.29
N GLU A 587 -20.26 -2.95 25.86
CA GLU A 587 -21.66 -3.37 25.87
C GLU A 587 -22.17 -3.55 24.43
N ARG A 588 -22.58 -4.76 24.07
CA ARG A 588 -23.22 -5.07 22.80
C ARG A 588 -24.74 -5.13 22.98
N HIS A 589 -25.43 -4.39 22.12
CA HIS A 589 -26.89 -4.50 21.95
C HIS A 589 -27.22 -5.32 20.70
N ASP A 590 -28.03 -4.81 19.80
CA ASP A 590 -28.54 -5.54 18.65
C ASP A 590 -27.61 -5.54 17.42
N LYS A 591 -26.70 -4.53 17.34
CA LYS A 591 -25.79 -4.37 16.18
C LYS A 591 -24.45 -5.09 16.40
N PRO A 592 -23.78 -5.53 15.33
CA PRO A 592 -22.39 -5.98 15.41
C PRO A 592 -21.46 -4.92 15.99
N VAL A 593 -20.48 -5.36 16.76
CA VAL A 593 -19.51 -4.50 17.43
C VAL A 593 -18.13 -4.72 16.82
N ASP A 594 -17.49 -3.62 16.47
CA ASP A 594 -16.14 -3.57 15.97
C ASP A 594 -15.29 -2.61 16.81
N ALA A 595 -14.02 -2.96 17.06
CA ALA A 595 -13.10 -2.12 17.81
C ALA A 595 -11.64 -2.48 17.56
N TYR A 596 -10.77 -1.47 17.71
CA TYR A 596 -9.31 -1.59 17.68
C TYR A 596 -8.70 -1.02 18.95
N LEU A 597 -7.58 -1.61 19.42
CA LEU A 597 -6.75 -1.01 20.47
C LEU A 597 -5.41 -0.58 19.87
N LEU A 598 -5.16 0.72 19.89
CA LEU A 598 -4.00 1.36 19.27
C LEU A 598 -3.19 2.17 20.29
N PHE A 599 -1.86 2.21 20.10
CA PHE A 599 -0.95 3.04 20.90
C PHE A 599 -0.10 3.86 19.94
N THR A 600 -0.22 5.20 20.02
CA THR A 600 0.42 6.11 19.10
C THR A 600 1.16 7.24 19.82
N ASP A 601 2.02 7.93 19.09
CA ASP A 601 2.79 9.06 19.59
C ASP A 601 1.90 10.31 19.69
N PRO A 602 1.93 11.04 20.82
CA PRO A 602 1.10 12.25 20.97
C PRO A 602 1.48 13.41 20.05
N SER A 603 2.68 13.41 19.47
CA SER A 603 3.10 14.42 18.49
C SER A 603 2.67 14.09 17.05
N ASP A 604 2.30 12.82 16.81
CA ASP A 604 1.84 12.33 15.52
C ASP A 604 0.93 11.11 15.75
N LEU A 605 -0.36 11.34 15.75
CA LEU A 605 -1.39 10.36 16.12
C LEU A 605 -1.47 9.15 15.17
N HIS A 606 -0.82 9.23 14.02
CA HIS A 606 -0.73 8.12 13.08
C HIS A 606 0.57 7.32 13.21
N ARG A 607 1.52 7.79 14.05
CA ARG A 607 2.77 7.08 14.31
C ARG A 607 2.60 6.05 15.42
N HIS A 608 2.43 4.78 15.04
CA HIS A 608 2.31 3.68 15.99
C HIS A 608 3.58 3.46 16.79
N LEU A 609 3.44 3.15 18.08
CA LEU A 609 4.57 2.79 18.95
C LEU A 609 5.07 1.39 18.58
N THR A 610 6.39 1.24 18.54
CA THR A 610 7.06 -0.03 18.21
C THR A 610 7.94 -0.56 19.34
N ASP A 611 8.08 0.20 20.43
CA ASP A 611 8.92 -0.09 21.59
C ASP A 611 8.17 -0.59 22.83
N ILE A 612 6.88 -0.89 22.69
CA ILE A 612 6.02 -1.47 23.74
C ILE A 612 5.79 -2.96 23.51
N MET A 613 5.44 -3.69 24.58
CA MET A 613 5.14 -5.13 24.49
C MET A 613 3.75 -5.43 25.07
N LEU A 614 2.98 -6.25 24.34
CA LEU A 614 1.58 -6.61 24.61
C LEU A 614 1.39 -8.14 24.78
N THR A 615 2.46 -8.89 24.78
CA THR A 615 2.47 -10.35 24.63
C THR A 615 2.56 -11.10 25.97
N GLN A 616 2.69 -10.38 27.08
CA GLN A 616 2.91 -10.95 28.41
C GLN A 616 2.03 -10.27 29.46
N THR A 617 1.97 -10.87 30.63
CA THR A 617 1.35 -10.30 31.84
C THR A 617 2.40 -10.17 32.94
N PRO A 618 2.23 -9.26 33.92
CA PRO A 618 3.12 -9.12 35.07
C PRO A 618 3.31 -10.40 35.84
#